data_a5519c9f306fe7cde6b26d3fffe4d0a1
#
_entry.id   a5519c9f306fe7cde6b26d3fffe4d0a1
#
_cell.length_a   1.000
_cell.length_b   1.000
_cell.length_c   1.000
_cell.angle_alpha   90.00
_cell.angle_beta   90.00
_cell.angle_gamma   90.00
#
_symmetry.space_group_name_H-M   'P 1'
#
loop_
_entity.id
_entity.type
_entity.pdbx_description
1 polymer ?
#
loop_
_entity_poly.entity_id
_entity_poly.type
_entity_poly.pdbx_seq_one_letter_code
_entity_poly.pdbx_strand_id
1 'polypeptide(L)'
;MKAILILLLFANNLFAQSFGQNKVQYDTFDWEYVVSPNTNVYYYGDNYDLAIFTSKVAERSLEQIGKHLRWTSNKPIKIIVYTSHNDFQQTNIVNVYMSEGIGGVTELYKNRIVIPFEGSYAQFEHVIHHELVHAAINELVYGGNAQGLISGRILLQVPLWANEGLAEFLSVDWDTNSDMVLRDLALQERLPSIPELNYSILAYKGGQSVWQYITQKYGREKVGEIFEQMRRTQNAEKGFESALGVDFEKLTDNWHDFLKREYWPDLINRENFDDFSTKITDRTETRNFYNVSPSFSPDGSTIAYFSDQSGYMDLILYDVRSEKQKKRLIRGNTTPDFEELKWLQPGISWSPDGKFISFASKSGEQDSIIIVNVESGKYEKISIDLDGVFTTSWHPREMKIAFMGHKDDSSDIYIIDLVDNEIKNLTNDIFSESSPSWAPDGSKIYFTSDRGINSDVDVMFNVDFSQTDIYQFDFSNSQISQITSTAVNENYPIASTDGNLFYTSDHNGITNIFKHNLSNNESFPITNVITGIQQIDI
;
A
#
# COMPACT_ATOMS: atom_id res chain seq x y z
N MET A 1 -29.25 49.27 7.03
CA MET A 1 -28.79 48.38 8.10
C MET A 1 -29.09 46.90 7.87
N LYS A 2 -30.31 46.49 7.43
CA LYS A 2 -30.63 45.06 7.21
C LYS A 2 -29.82 44.40 6.05
N ALA A 3 -29.50 45.14 4.98
CA ALA A 3 -28.70 44.61 3.85
C ALA A 3 -27.23 44.36 4.22
N ILE A 4 -26.64 45.17 5.10
CA ILE A 4 -25.25 45.01 5.56
C ILE A 4 -25.13 43.79 6.49
N LEU A 5 -26.14 43.49 7.28
CA LEU A 5 -26.17 42.34 8.17
C LEU A 5 -26.24 41.00 7.38
N ILE A 6 -26.98 41.00 6.25
CA ILE A 6 -27.06 39.82 5.36
C ILE A 6 -25.73 39.61 4.62
N LEU A 7 -25.04 40.67 4.22
CA LEU A 7 -23.71 40.54 3.57
C LEU A 7 -22.65 40.01 4.55
N LEU A 8 -22.71 40.38 5.84
CA LEU A 8 -21.80 39.85 6.86
C LEU A 8 -22.10 38.39 7.21
N LEU A 9 -23.33 37.92 7.09
CA LEU A 9 -23.70 36.52 7.28
C LEU A 9 -23.25 35.64 6.08
N PHE A 10 -23.22 36.16 4.86
CA PHE A 10 -22.70 35.47 3.71
C PHE A 10 -21.16 35.48 3.64
N ALA A 11 -20.50 36.52 4.17
CA ALA A 11 -19.04 36.59 4.22
C ALA A 11 -18.42 35.56 5.19
N ASN A 12 -19.14 35.17 6.25
CA ASN A 12 -18.69 34.12 7.20
C ASN A 12 -18.79 32.71 6.65
N ASN A 13 -19.53 32.47 5.56
CA ASN A 13 -19.58 31.16 4.90
C ASN A 13 -18.52 30.97 3.79
N LEU A 14 -17.74 32.01 3.46
CA LEU A 14 -16.67 31.95 2.46
C LEU A 14 -15.31 31.56 3.06
N PHE A 15 -15.21 31.49 4.38
CA PHE A 15 -14.08 30.89 5.10
C PHE A 15 -14.56 29.61 5.81
N ALA A 16 -14.99 28.62 5.03
CA ALA A 16 -14.89 27.25 5.48
C ALA A 16 -13.38 26.96 5.56
N GLN A 17 -12.78 27.27 6.71
CA GLN A 17 -11.48 26.75 7.06
C GLN A 17 -11.67 25.23 7.07
N SER A 18 -11.10 24.55 6.07
CA SER A 18 -10.79 23.15 6.24
C SER A 18 -9.81 23.10 7.40
N PHE A 19 -10.27 22.68 8.56
CA PHE A 19 -9.38 22.29 9.66
C PHE A 19 -8.68 21.03 9.18
N GLY A 20 -7.58 21.21 8.44
CA GLY A 20 -6.63 20.14 8.17
C GLY A 20 -5.97 19.73 9.49
N GLN A 21 -5.55 18.49 9.58
CA GLN A 21 -4.66 18.06 10.66
C GLN A 21 -3.38 18.90 10.56
N ASN A 22 -2.98 19.52 11.66
CA ASN A 22 -1.72 20.24 11.72
C ASN A 22 -0.60 19.21 11.78
N LYS A 23 0.45 19.41 10.98
CA LYS A 23 1.69 18.64 11.16
C LYS A 23 2.31 18.99 12.49
N VAL A 24 2.51 17.99 13.33
CA VAL A 24 3.22 18.11 14.61
C VAL A 24 4.64 17.57 14.35
N GLN A 25 5.65 18.31 14.78
CA GLN A 25 7.02 17.82 14.80
C GLN A 25 7.32 17.33 16.20
N TYR A 26 7.50 16.04 16.34
CA TYR A 26 7.81 15.38 17.60
C TYR A 26 9.31 15.31 17.82
N ASP A 27 10.09 15.13 16.72
CA ASP A 27 11.51 14.88 16.77
C ASP A 27 12.35 15.93 16.06
N THR A 28 13.65 15.95 16.41
CA THR A 28 14.69 16.70 15.73
C THR A 28 15.70 15.69 15.18
N PHE A 29 15.81 15.63 13.86
CA PHE A 29 16.66 14.65 13.18
C PHE A 29 18.07 15.24 12.93
N ASP A 30 19.11 14.53 13.33
CA ASP A 30 20.49 14.82 12.99
C ASP A 30 20.83 14.17 11.65
N TRP A 31 20.68 14.95 10.56
CA TRP A 31 20.80 14.46 9.20
C TRP A 31 22.26 14.26 8.77
N GLU A 32 22.55 13.06 8.30
CA GLU A 32 23.75 12.71 7.54
C GLU A 32 23.40 12.46 6.06
N TYR A 33 24.39 12.28 5.20
CA TYR A 33 24.11 11.98 3.79
C TYR A 33 25.21 11.17 3.11
N VAL A 34 24.80 10.35 2.15
CA VAL A 34 25.64 9.59 1.22
C VAL A 34 25.60 10.27 -0.14
N VAL A 35 26.76 10.36 -0.80
CA VAL A 35 26.90 10.96 -2.14
C VAL A 35 27.19 9.89 -3.16
N SER A 36 26.43 9.88 -4.26
CA SER A 36 26.68 9.09 -5.46
C SER A 36 26.75 9.98 -6.71
N PRO A 37 27.06 9.46 -7.90
CA PRO A 37 27.16 10.27 -9.10
C PRO A 37 25.93 11.11 -9.44
N ASN A 38 24.73 10.55 -9.23
CA ASN A 38 23.48 11.21 -9.60
C ASN A 38 22.52 11.46 -8.42
N THR A 39 22.86 11.01 -7.20
CA THR A 39 21.99 11.20 -6.03
C THR A 39 22.77 11.62 -4.77
N ASN A 40 22.07 12.35 -3.88
CA ASN A 40 22.48 12.58 -2.50
C ASN A 40 21.38 12.06 -1.59
N VAL A 41 21.63 10.99 -0.86
CA VAL A 41 20.68 10.35 0.04
C VAL A 41 20.90 10.84 1.45
N TYR A 42 19.90 11.49 2.04
CA TYR A 42 19.90 11.99 3.41
C TYR A 42 19.20 10.97 4.31
N TYR A 43 19.79 10.71 5.47
CA TYR A 43 19.30 9.76 6.48
C TYR A 43 19.65 10.28 7.88
N TYR A 44 19.17 9.64 8.94
CA TYR A 44 19.47 9.95 10.33
C TYR A 44 19.61 8.66 11.15
N GLY A 45 20.20 8.75 12.35
CA GLY A 45 20.45 7.59 13.21
C GLY A 45 21.43 6.59 12.61
N ASP A 46 21.31 5.31 13.01
CA ASP A 46 22.22 4.24 12.58
C ASP A 46 21.83 3.61 11.22
N ASN A 47 21.15 4.38 10.34
CA ASN A 47 20.55 3.91 9.10
C ASN A 47 21.47 4.09 7.86
N TYR A 48 22.77 3.94 8.04
CA TYR A 48 23.74 4.06 6.94
C TYR A 48 23.51 3.01 5.85
N ASP A 49 23.22 1.77 6.22
CA ASP A 49 23.02 0.67 5.25
C ASP A 49 21.76 0.87 4.41
N LEU A 50 20.68 1.37 5.01
CA LEU A 50 19.47 1.78 4.29
C LEU A 50 19.76 2.93 3.31
N ALA A 51 20.60 3.90 3.68
CA ALA A 51 21.02 4.98 2.79
C ALA A 51 21.87 4.47 1.61
N ILE A 52 22.76 3.49 1.83
CA ILE A 52 23.52 2.82 0.78
C ILE A 52 22.61 2.04 -0.15
N PHE A 53 21.65 1.27 0.40
CA PHE A 53 20.63 0.58 -0.39
C PHE A 53 19.87 1.58 -1.28
N THR A 54 19.32 2.64 -0.69
CA THR A 54 18.62 3.70 -1.42
C THR A 54 19.46 4.28 -2.55
N SER A 55 20.73 4.58 -2.28
CA SER A 55 21.64 5.15 -3.29
C SER A 55 21.86 4.19 -4.47
N LYS A 56 22.08 2.90 -4.21
CA LYS A 56 22.26 1.88 -5.27
C LYS A 56 21.02 1.66 -6.10
N VAL A 57 19.85 1.55 -5.45
CA VAL A 57 18.56 1.43 -6.14
C VAL A 57 18.33 2.68 -6.99
N ALA A 58 18.54 3.87 -6.45
CA ALA A 58 18.34 5.11 -7.17
C ALA A 58 19.23 5.25 -8.42
N GLU A 59 20.51 4.89 -8.33
CA GLU A 59 21.42 4.94 -9.49
C GLU A 59 20.97 3.96 -10.59
N ARG A 60 20.58 2.73 -10.23
CA ARG A 60 20.02 1.74 -11.16
C ARG A 60 18.71 2.23 -11.80
N SER A 61 17.83 2.80 -11.02
CA SER A 61 16.55 3.34 -11.48
C SER A 61 16.75 4.51 -12.45
N LEU A 62 17.66 5.44 -12.13
CA LEU A 62 17.97 6.58 -13.02
C LEU A 62 18.54 6.13 -14.38
N GLU A 63 19.35 5.07 -14.41
CA GLU A 63 19.82 4.47 -15.68
C GLU A 63 18.66 3.93 -16.51
N GLN A 64 17.72 3.22 -15.88
CA GLN A 64 16.55 2.65 -16.56
C GLN A 64 15.59 3.75 -17.05
N ILE A 65 15.23 4.70 -16.19
CA ILE A 65 14.38 5.84 -16.51
C ILE A 65 14.98 6.66 -17.67
N GLY A 66 16.31 6.90 -17.61
CA GLY A 66 17.04 7.62 -18.64
C GLY A 66 16.93 6.98 -20.03
N LYS A 67 16.95 5.64 -20.10
CA LYS A 67 16.75 4.90 -21.35
C LYS A 67 15.34 5.10 -21.92
N HIS A 68 14.30 5.06 -21.08
CA HIS A 68 12.91 5.19 -21.50
C HIS A 68 12.54 6.62 -21.88
N LEU A 69 12.97 7.60 -21.08
CA LEU A 69 12.65 9.02 -21.28
C LEU A 69 13.67 9.76 -22.16
N ARG A 70 14.77 9.12 -22.57
CA ARG A 70 15.91 9.76 -23.27
C ARG A 70 16.40 10.98 -22.50
N TRP A 71 16.54 10.83 -21.20
CA TRP A 71 16.84 11.88 -20.25
C TRP A 71 18.04 11.50 -19.38
N THR A 72 18.75 12.51 -18.90
CA THR A 72 19.83 12.36 -17.92
C THR A 72 19.74 13.53 -16.97
N SER A 73 19.84 13.28 -15.68
CA SER A 73 19.80 14.34 -14.68
C SER A 73 21.01 15.29 -14.82
N ASN A 74 20.74 16.58 -14.72
CA ASN A 74 21.78 17.61 -14.79
C ASN A 74 22.43 17.90 -13.43
N LYS A 75 21.83 17.43 -12.34
CA LYS A 75 22.27 17.64 -10.95
C LYS A 75 21.90 16.44 -10.10
N PRO A 76 22.69 16.13 -9.05
CA PRO A 76 22.30 15.09 -8.12
C PRO A 76 20.92 15.35 -7.51
N ILE A 77 20.04 14.35 -7.58
CA ILE A 77 18.71 14.35 -6.98
C ILE A 77 18.88 14.12 -5.48
N LYS A 78 18.16 14.88 -4.67
CA LYS A 78 18.18 14.73 -3.21
C LYS A 78 17.05 13.82 -2.78
N ILE A 79 17.41 12.73 -2.11
CA ILE A 79 16.46 11.76 -1.55
C ILE A 79 16.57 11.84 -0.04
N ILE A 80 15.47 12.12 0.65
CA ILE A 80 15.37 12.19 2.10
C ILE A 80 14.62 10.95 2.56
N VAL A 81 15.31 10.09 3.30
CA VAL A 81 14.78 8.82 3.81
C VAL A 81 14.40 8.98 5.26
N TYR A 82 13.17 8.67 5.58
CA TYR A 82 12.67 8.48 6.94
C TYR A 82 12.58 6.99 7.25
N THR A 83 12.86 6.59 8.48
CA THR A 83 12.80 5.18 8.90
C THR A 83 11.41 4.75 9.34
N SER A 84 10.45 5.66 9.35
CA SER A 84 9.06 5.34 9.65
C SER A 84 8.10 6.26 8.91
N HIS A 85 6.86 5.81 8.74
CA HIS A 85 5.78 6.66 8.26
C HIS A 85 5.45 7.78 9.25
N ASN A 86 5.56 7.53 10.55
CA ASN A 86 5.33 8.51 11.60
C ASN A 86 6.32 9.69 11.50
N ASP A 87 7.59 9.40 11.23
CA ASP A 87 8.61 10.43 11.00
C ASP A 87 8.41 11.15 9.66
N PHE A 88 8.06 10.40 8.62
CA PHE A 88 7.75 10.96 7.31
C PHE A 88 6.60 11.98 7.37
N GLN A 89 5.59 11.74 8.20
CA GLN A 89 4.50 12.70 8.42
C GLN A 89 4.97 14.04 8.98
N GLN A 90 6.12 14.09 9.65
CA GLN A 90 6.71 15.30 10.20
C GLN A 90 7.42 16.17 9.14
N THR A 91 7.61 15.65 7.90
CA THR A 91 8.32 16.39 6.86
C THR A 91 7.72 17.77 6.61
N ASN A 92 8.56 18.80 6.50
CA ASN A 92 8.16 20.16 6.16
C ASN A 92 8.40 20.51 4.68
N ILE A 93 8.80 19.55 3.86
CA ILE A 93 9.09 19.75 2.43
C ILE A 93 7.82 20.02 1.65
N VAL A 94 6.71 19.39 2.05
CA VAL A 94 5.38 19.60 1.49
C VAL A 94 4.38 19.97 2.59
N ASN A 95 3.36 20.76 2.24
CA ASN A 95 2.36 21.24 3.20
C ASN A 95 1.13 20.31 3.33
N VAL A 96 1.16 19.16 2.67
CA VAL A 96 0.07 18.18 2.70
C VAL A 96 0.30 17.21 3.85
N TYR A 97 -0.75 16.79 4.54
CA TYR A 97 -0.67 15.71 5.52
C TYR A 97 -0.41 14.38 4.79
N MET A 98 0.59 13.64 5.26
CA MET A 98 0.97 12.35 4.69
C MET A 98 0.19 11.24 5.41
N SER A 99 -0.94 10.81 4.85
CA SER A 99 -1.70 9.67 5.37
C SER A 99 -1.00 8.35 5.04
N GLU A 100 -1.37 7.28 5.75
CA GLU A 100 -0.78 5.93 5.61
C GLU A 100 -0.66 5.44 4.14
N GLY A 101 -1.57 5.83 3.27
CA GLY A 101 -1.52 5.45 1.84
C GLY A 101 -0.53 6.23 0.97
N ILE A 102 0.26 7.16 1.53
CA ILE A 102 1.23 7.96 0.76
C ILE A 102 2.63 7.40 1.03
N GLY A 103 3.13 6.61 0.08
CA GLY A 103 4.43 5.95 0.20
C GLY A 103 5.64 6.85 -0.12
N GLY A 104 5.43 8.03 -0.70
CA GLY A 104 6.50 8.96 -1.04
C GLY A 104 5.97 10.25 -1.61
N VAL A 105 6.86 11.22 -1.82
CA VAL A 105 6.51 12.48 -2.47
C VAL A 105 7.71 13.13 -3.14
N THR A 106 7.53 13.57 -4.38
CA THR A 106 8.50 14.37 -5.12
C THR A 106 8.08 15.84 -5.16
N GLU A 107 8.87 16.70 -4.52
CA GLU A 107 8.64 18.13 -4.51
C GLU A 107 8.92 18.75 -5.88
N LEU A 108 7.94 19.44 -6.44
CA LEU A 108 8.06 20.05 -7.76
C LEU A 108 9.12 21.19 -7.81
N TYR A 109 9.27 21.99 -6.74
CA TYR A 109 10.08 23.22 -6.77
C TYR A 109 11.59 22.97 -6.78
N LYS A 110 12.07 22.08 -5.91
CA LYS A 110 13.52 21.75 -5.78
C LYS A 110 13.83 20.33 -6.26
N ASN A 111 12.82 19.64 -6.74
CA ASN A 111 12.91 18.25 -7.20
C ASN A 111 13.54 17.32 -6.17
N ARG A 112 13.14 17.51 -4.87
CA ARG A 112 13.54 16.64 -3.77
C ARG A 112 12.54 15.52 -3.61
N ILE A 113 13.04 14.34 -3.32
CA ILE A 113 12.27 13.16 -3.02
C ILE A 113 12.28 12.96 -1.52
N VAL A 114 11.12 12.61 -0.95
CA VAL A 114 10.96 12.26 0.47
C VAL A 114 10.20 10.96 0.55
N ILE A 115 10.78 9.96 1.19
CA ILE A 115 10.24 8.59 1.26
C ILE A 115 10.42 8.00 2.66
N PRO A 116 9.42 7.29 3.20
CA PRO A 116 9.59 6.44 4.38
C PRO A 116 10.07 5.05 3.98
N PHE A 117 10.83 4.42 4.86
CA PHE A 117 10.99 2.97 4.87
C PHE A 117 9.96 2.39 5.84
N GLU A 118 9.16 1.44 5.41
CA GLU A 118 8.07 0.84 6.20
C GLU A 118 8.27 -0.67 6.36
N GLY A 119 9.54 -1.12 6.37
CA GLY A 119 9.90 -2.49 6.68
C GLY A 119 9.92 -3.45 5.49
N SER A 120 9.63 -3.02 4.25
CA SER A 120 9.71 -3.85 3.06
C SER A 120 10.67 -3.28 2.02
N TYR A 121 11.76 -3.99 1.77
CA TYR A 121 12.74 -3.58 0.75
C TYR A 121 12.17 -3.60 -0.66
N ALA A 122 11.30 -4.57 -0.99
CA ALA A 122 10.64 -4.63 -2.30
C ALA A 122 9.76 -3.40 -2.54
N GLN A 123 8.93 -3.06 -1.56
CA GLN A 123 8.08 -1.87 -1.64
C GLN A 123 8.90 -0.58 -1.66
N PHE A 124 9.96 -0.52 -0.88
CA PHE A 124 10.85 0.64 -0.83
C PHE A 124 11.58 0.85 -2.16
N GLU A 125 12.07 -0.22 -2.81
CA GLU A 125 12.64 -0.15 -4.16
C GLU A 125 11.62 0.37 -5.18
N HIS A 126 10.39 -0.12 -5.12
CA HIS A 126 9.29 0.36 -5.95
C HIS A 126 9.06 1.87 -5.76
N VAL A 127 8.95 2.34 -4.52
CA VAL A 127 8.73 3.76 -4.19
C VAL A 127 9.90 4.63 -4.65
N ILE A 128 11.15 4.21 -4.42
CA ILE A 128 12.33 4.94 -4.91
C ILE A 128 12.26 5.14 -6.43
N HIS A 129 11.95 4.08 -7.18
CA HIS A 129 11.86 4.15 -8.63
C HIS A 129 10.70 5.06 -9.06
N HIS A 130 9.53 4.90 -8.45
CA HIS A 130 8.31 5.68 -8.70
C HIS A 130 8.58 7.19 -8.55
N GLU A 131 9.14 7.61 -7.42
CA GLU A 131 9.45 9.01 -7.15
C GLU A 131 10.55 9.58 -8.08
N LEU A 132 11.51 8.75 -8.47
CA LEU A 132 12.52 9.15 -9.45
C LEU A 132 11.93 9.37 -10.85
N VAL A 133 10.88 8.67 -11.24
CA VAL A 133 10.15 8.95 -12.49
C VAL A 133 9.51 10.33 -12.43
N HIS A 134 8.88 10.69 -11.31
CA HIS A 134 8.35 12.05 -11.12
C HIS A 134 9.45 13.11 -11.21
N ALA A 135 10.59 12.86 -10.57
CA ALA A 135 11.73 13.77 -10.63
C ALA A 135 12.26 13.96 -12.07
N ALA A 136 12.31 12.87 -12.84
CA ALA A 136 12.70 12.91 -14.25
C ALA A 136 11.70 13.67 -15.12
N ILE A 137 10.39 13.42 -14.95
CA ILE A 137 9.32 14.14 -15.67
C ILE A 137 9.36 15.63 -15.32
N ASN A 138 9.54 15.99 -14.05
CA ASN A 138 9.65 17.37 -13.61
C ASN A 138 10.81 18.11 -14.28
N GLU A 139 11.97 17.47 -14.38
CA GLU A 139 13.12 18.05 -15.05
C GLU A 139 12.94 18.10 -16.57
N LEU A 140 12.44 17.03 -17.17
CA LEU A 140 12.23 16.93 -18.62
C LEU A 140 11.20 17.92 -19.13
N VAL A 141 10.06 18.05 -18.42
CA VAL A 141 8.93 18.86 -18.87
C VAL A 141 9.08 20.32 -18.44
N TYR A 142 9.51 20.57 -17.22
CA TYR A 142 9.57 21.90 -16.61
C TYR A 142 10.99 22.47 -16.50
N GLY A 143 12.01 21.70 -16.94
CA GLY A 143 13.39 22.14 -16.97
C GLY A 143 13.99 22.43 -15.58
N GLY A 144 13.46 21.79 -14.53
CA GLY A 144 13.83 22.07 -13.14
C GLY A 144 13.48 23.50 -12.68
N ASN A 145 12.62 24.20 -13.43
CA ASN A 145 12.21 25.58 -13.19
C ASN A 145 10.72 25.67 -12.85
N ALA A 146 10.34 25.13 -11.70
CA ALA A 146 8.98 25.20 -11.20
C ALA A 146 8.48 26.66 -11.03
N GLN A 147 9.36 27.65 -10.96
CA GLN A 147 9.01 29.06 -10.89
C GLN A 147 8.29 29.52 -12.16
N GLY A 148 8.57 28.89 -13.31
CA GLY A 148 7.84 29.12 -14.57
C GLY A 148 6.38 28.65 -14.49
N LEU A 149 6.15 27.52 -13.82
CA LEU A 149 4.80 26.95 -13.60
C LEU A 149 4.01 27.82 -12.61
N ILE A 150 4.58 28.15 -11.47
CA ILE A 150 3.97 29.00 -10.43
C ILE A 150 3.68 30.40 -10.95
N SER A 151 4.53 30.94 -11.83
CA SER A 151 4.33 32.26 -12.44
C SER A 151 3.37 32.24 -13.64
N GLY A 152 2.79 31.09 -14.01
CA GLY A 152 1.91 30.96 -15.18
C GLY A 152 2.62 31.09 -16.53
N ARG A 153 3.95 31.00 -16.56
CA ARG A 153 4.73 31.05 -17.81
C ARG A 153 4.78 29.72 -18.54
N ILE A 154 4.63 28.61 -17.80
CA ILE A 154 4.52 27.25 -18.34
C ILE A 154 3.06 26.86 -18.21
N LEU A 155 2.39 26.64 -19.33
CA LEU A 155 0.97 26.26 -19.39
C LEU A 155 0.76 24.75 -19.45
N LEU A 156 1.83 24.01 -19.75
CA LEU A 156 1.76 22.56 -19.85
C LEU A 156 1.55 21.94 -18.46
N GLN A 157 0.48 21.17 -18.36
CA GLN A 157 0.22 20.28 -17.23
C GLN A 157 0.20 18.84 -17.75
N VAL A 158 1.05 18.00 -17.18
CA VAL A 158 0.99 16.54 -17.43
C VAL A 158 -0.25 16.01 -16.72
N PRO A 159 -1.16 15.30 -17.40
CA PRO A 159 -2.33 14.71 -16.75
C PRO A 159 -1.89 13.77 -15.62
N LEU A 160 -2.66 13.72 -14.52
CA LEU A 160 -2.32 12.90 -13.35
C LEU A 160 -2.15 11.43 -13.73
N TRP A 161 -3.08 10.88 -14.52
CA TRP A 161 -2.97 9.50 -14.99
C TRP A 161 -1.69 9.22 -15.81
N ALA A 162 -1.22 10.20 -16.57
CA ALA A 162 -0.01 10.03 -17.38
C ALA A 162 1.25 10.11 -16.51
N ASN A 163 1.22 10.91 -15.45
CA ASN A 163 2.32 11.06 -14.49
C ASN A 163 2.41 9.87 -13.54
N GLU A 164 1.33 9.59 -12.79
CA GLU A 164 1.28 8.48 -11.83
C GLU A 164 1.36 7.11 -12.52
N GLY A 165 0.59 6.95 -13.61
CA GLY A 165 0.58 5.70 -14.36
C GLY A 165 1.94 5.38 -15.01
N LEU A 166 2.72 6.39 -15.42
CA LEU A 166 4.07 6.14 -15.92
C LEU A 166 5.02 5.75 -14.79
N ALA A 167 4.89 6.39 -13.63
CA ALA A 167 5.69 6.06 -12.46
C ALA A 167 5.44 4.61 -12.02
N GLU A 168 4.18 4.16 -11.97
CA GLU A 168 3.81 2.77 -11.73
C GLU A 168 4.38 1.83 -12.82
N PHE A 169 4.15 2.17 -14.10
CA PHE A 169 4.57 1.32 -15.22
C PHE A 169 6.09 1.14 -15.29
N LEU A 170 6.88 2.17 -15.04
CA LEU A 170 8.34 2.05 -15.10
C LEU A 170 8.94 1.39 -13.85
N SER A 171 8.25 1.44 -12.70
CA SER A 171 8.74 0.84 -11.46
C SER A 171 8.44 -0.66 -11.32
N VAL A 172 7.26 -1.12 -11.76
CA VAL A 172 6.85 -2.53 -11.60
C VAL A 172 6.42 -3.22 -12.91
N ASP A 173 6.45 -2.49 -14.04
CA ASP A 173 5.93 -2.92 -15.36
C ASP A 173 4.43 -3.26 -15.29
N TRP A 174 4.07 -4.47 -14.86
CA TRP A 174 2.69 -4.92 -14.63
C TRP A 174 2.61 -5.83 -13.41
N ASP A 175 1.60 -5.66 -12.59
CA ASP A 175 1.41 -6.42 -11.36
C ASP A 175 -0.02 -6.98 -11.22
N THR A 176 -0.18 -8.02 -10.40
CA THR A 176 -1.46 -8.71 -10.18
C THR A 176 -2.55 -7.79 -9.62
N ASN A 177 -2.20 -6.79 -8.77
CA ASN A 177 -3.18 -5.85 -8.23
C ASN A 177 -3.74 -4.93 -9.32
N SER A 178 -2.87 -4.42 -10.19
CA SER A 178 -3.27 -3.61 -11.35
C SER A 178 -4.16 -4.41 -12.29
N ASP A 179 -3.77 -5.65 -12.54
CA ASP A 179 -4.52 -6.60 -13.36
C ASP A 179 -5.93 -6.85 -12.79
N MET A 180 -6.05 -7.09 -11.48
CA MET A 180 -7.36 -7.29 -10.81
C MET A 180 -8.27 -6.06 -10.94
N VAL A 181 -7.75 -4.85 -10.73
CA VAL A 181 -8.53 -3.60 -10.84
C VAL A 181 -9.03 -3.40 -12.26
N LEU A 182 -8.16 -3.55 -13.25
CA LEU A 182 -8.54 -3.33 -14.66
C LEU A 182 -9.48 -4.43 -15.18
N ARG A 183 -9.29 -5.68 -14.75
CA ARG A 183 -10.19 -6.79 -15.07
C ARG A 183 -11.61 -6.52 -14.54
N ASP A 184 -11.73 -6.14 -13.26
CA ASP A 184 -13.04 -5.82 -12.66
C ASP A 184 -13.75 -4.70 -13.43
N LEU A 185 -13.05 -3.61 -13.74
CA LEU A 185 -13.62 -2.51 -14.52
C LEU A 185 -14.02 -2.92 -15.95
N ALA A 186 -13.19 -3.73 -16.62
CA ALA A 186 -13.45 -4.18 -17.99
C ALA A 186 -14.65 -5.14 -18.07
N LEU A 187 -14.74 -6.08 -17.11
CA LEU A 187 -15.82 -7.07 -17.08
C LEU A 187 -17.17 -6.47 -16.66
N GLN A 188 -17.14 -5.43 -15.83
CA GLN A 188 -18.35 -4.67 -15.44
C GLN A 188 -18.73 -3.57 -16.42
N GLU A 189 -18.02 -3.41 -17.53
CA GLU A 189 -18.22 -2.34 -18.53
C GLU A 189 -18.16 -0.91 -17.91
N ARG A 190 -17.27 -0.72 -16.91
CA ARG A 190 -17.09 0.54 -16.17
C ARG A 190 -15.76 1.23 -16.45
N LEU A 191 -15.09 0.86 -17.53
CA LEU A 191 -13.86 1.52 -17.94
C LEU A 191 -14.14 2.98 -18.30
N PRO A 192 -13.52 3.97 -17.62
CA PRO A 192 -13.65 5.37 -17.99
C PRO A 192 -12.85 5.68 -19.25
N SER A 193 -13.10 6.82 -19.88
CA SER A 193 -12.22 7.33 -20.92
C SER A 193 -10.85 7.73 -20.32
N ILE A 194 -9.79 7.73 -21.14
CA ILE A 194 -8.44 8.09 -20.69
C ILE A 194 -8.40 9.46 -19.98
N PRO A 195 -9.05 10.54 -20.50
CA PRO A 195 -9.10 11.82 -19.80
C PRO A 195 -9.78 11.78 -18.43
N GLU A 196 -10.65 10.79 -18.18
CA GLU A 196 -11.37 10.62 -16.90
C GLU A 196 -10.59 9.83 -15.85
N LEU A 197 -9.40 9.31 -16.18
CA LEU A 197 -8.54 8.58 -15.23
C LEU A 197 -7.87 9.49 -14.18
N ASN A 198 -8.11 10.79 -14.17
CA ASN A 198 -7.39 11.78 -13.35
C ASN A 198 -7.81 11.82 -11.86
N TYR A 199 -8.19 10.68 -11.25
CA TYR A 199 -8.54 10.65 -9.83
C TYR A 199 -8.28 9.29 -9.16
N SER A 200 -7.91 9.32 -7.86
CA SER A 200 -7.77 8.14 -7.01
C SER A 200 -6.91 7.04 -7.65
N ILE A 201 -7.18 5.78 -7.30
CA ILE A 201 -6.49 4.58 -7.79
C ILE A 201 -6.46 4.47 -9.32
N LEU A 202 -7.43 5.09 -10.02
CA LEU A 202 -7.50 5.03 -11.48
C LEU A 202 -6.39 5.84 -12.17
N ALA A 203 -5.88 6.89 -11.53
CA ALA A 203 -4.72 7.61 -12.07
C ALA A 203 -3.48 6.71 -12.09
N TYR A 204 -3.31 5.88 -11.07
CA TYR A 204 -2.20 4.92 -10.93
C TYR A 204 -2.42 3.70 -11.84
N LYS A 205 -3.36 2.85 -11.48
CA LYS A 205 -3.58 1.54 -12.14
C LYS A 205 -4.16 1.67 -13.57
N GLY A 206 -5.10 2.59 -13.78
CA GLY A 206 -5.61 2.92 -15.12
C GLY A 206 -4.54 3.54 -16.00
N GLY A 207 -3.80 4.52 -15.46
CA GLY A 207 -2.68 5.14 -16.15
C GLY A 207 -1.57 4.14 -16.51
N GLN A 208 -1.19 3.26 -15.59
CA GLN A 208 -0.23 2.16 -15.83
C GLN A 208 -0.68 1.28 -17.01
N SER A 209 -1.96 0.91 -17.05
CA SER A 209 -2.55 0.11 -18.13
C SER A 209 -2.52 0.84 -19.48
N VAL A 210 -2.77 2.14 -19.51
CA VAL A 210 -2.65 2.94 -20.73
C VAL A 210 -1.21 2.94 -21.24
N TRP A 211 -0.22 3.10 -20.35
CA TRP A 211 1.20 3.05 -20.73
C TRP A 211 1.63 1.67 -21.18
N GLN A 212 1.15 0.60 -20.53
CA GLN A 212 1.34 -0.78 -20.98
C GLN A 212 0.80 -0.96 -22.41
N TYR A 213 -0.43 -0.55 -22.68
CA TYR A 213 -1.02 -0.61 -24.01
C TYR A 213 -0.19 0.19 -25.05
N ILE A 214 0.20 1.42 -24.72
CA ILE A 214 1.00 2.26 -25.63
C ILE A 214 2.33 1.58 -25.96
N THR A 215 3.03 1.08 -24.97
CA THR A 215 4.35 0.46 -25.17
C THR A 215 4.27 -0.86 -25.94
N GLN A 216 3.23 -1.66 -25.72
CA GLN A 216 3.00 -2.90 -26.47
C GLN A 216 2.60 -2.62 -27.92
N LYS A 217 1.76 -1.60 -28.15
CA LYS A 217 1.21 -1.31 -29.47
C LYS A 217 2.13 -0.47 -30.34
N TYR A 218 2.80 0.52 -29.75
CA TYR A 218 3.54 1.55 -30.49
C TYR A 218 5.06 1.51 -30.23
N GLY A 219 5.49 0.74 -29.22
CA GLY A 219 6.89 0.60 -28.82
C GLY A 219 7.27 1.44 -27.59
N ARG A 220 8.23 0.94 -26.80
CA ARG A 220 8.70 1.59 -25.55
C ARG A 220 9.36 2.95 -25.81
N GLU A 221 9.94 3.16 -26.98
CA GLU A 221 10.55 4.44 -27.38
C GLU A 221 9.55 5.59 -27.50
N LYS A 222 8.25 5.28 -27.62
CA LYS A 222 7.18 6.29 -27.64
C LYS A 222 7.01 7.04 -26.33
N VAL A 223 7.41 6.46 -25.23
CA VAL A 223 7.35 7.12 -23.92
C VAL A 223 8.12 8.45 -23.95
N GLY A 224 9.40 8.42 -24.30
CA GLY A 224 10.21 9.64 -24.40
C GLY A 224 9.73 10.60 -25.49
N GLU A 225 9.27 10.07 -26.65
CA GLU A 225 8.75 10.86 -27.75
C GLU A 225 7.49 11.65 -27.34
N ILE A 226 6.56 11.03 -26.60
CA ILE A 226 5.35 11.70 -26.09
C ILE A 226 5.71 12.90 -25.22
N PHE A 227 6.62 12.75 -24.26
CA PHE A 227 7.02 13.87 -23.40
C PHE A 227 7.78 14.97 -24.17
N GLU A 228 8.60 14.62 -25.15
CA GLU A 228 9.23 15.59 -26.04
C GLU A 228 8.19 16.40 -26.84
N GLN A 229 7.17 15.72 -27.39
CA GLN A 229 6.08 16.37 -28.12
C GLN A 229 5.21 17.22 -27.19
N MET A 230 4.91 16.77 -25.97
CA MET A 230 4.20 17.58 -24.96
C MET A 230 4.94 18.89 -24.69
N ARG A 231 6.26 18.83 -24.49
CA ARG A 231 7.09 20.01 -24.25
C ARG A 231 7.08 20.95 -25.46
N ARG A 232 7.15 20.40 -26.68
CA ARG A 232 7.16 21.19 -27.91
C ARG A 232 5.83 21.86 -28.18
N THR A 233 4.73 21.16 -27.98
CA THR A 233 3.37 21.66 -28.23
C THR A 233 2.80 22.47 -27.07
N GLN A 234 3.40 22.41 -25.87
CA GLN A 234 2.90 22.96 -24.61
C GLN A 234 1.46 22.48 -24.29
N ASN A 235 1.13 21.25 -24.73
CA ASN A 235 -0.18 20.64 -24.56
C ASN A 235 -0.03 19.11 -24.51
N ALA A 236 -0.60 18.48 -23.48
CA ALA A 236 -0.48 17.04 -23.29
C ALA A 236 -1.18 16.23 -24.40
N GLU A 237 -2.44 16.55 -24.70
CA GLU A 237 -3.22 15.85 -25.72
C GLU A 237 -2.54 15.91 -27.10
N LYS A 238 -2.11 17.11 -27.52
CA LYS A 238 -1.34 17.27 -28.77
C LYS A 238 0.00 16.55 -28.75
N GLY A 239 0.60 16.39 -27.57
CA GLY A 239 1.81 15.61 -27.39
C GLY A 239 1.59 14.13 -27.72
N PHE A 240 0.54 13.54 -27.16
CA PHE A 240 0.13 12.15 -27.47
C PHE A 240 -0.27 12.01 -28.94
N GLU A 241 -1.15 12.89 -29.45
CA GLU A 241 -1.59 12.85 -30.85
C GLU A 241 -0.40 12.93 -31.84
N SER A 242 0.54 13.84 -31.59
CA SER A 242 1.73 14.01 -32.45
C SER A 242 2.66 12.78 -32.42
N ALA A 243 2.78 12.11 -31.30
CA ALA A 243 3.65 10.94 -31.14
C ALA A 243 3.01 9.63 -31.63
N LEU A 244 1.70 9.46 -31.40
CA LEU A 244 0.98 8.22 -31.67
C LEU A 244 0.16 8.24 -32.97
N GLY A 245 -0.15 9.45 -33.50
CA GLY A 245 -0.97 9.61 -34.70
C GLY A 245 -2.47 9.40 -34.45
N VAL A 246 -2.92 9.39 -33.20
CA VAL A 246 -4.33 9.23 -32.79
C VAL A 246 -4.64 10.19 -31.64
N ASP A 247 -5.86 10.72 -31.59
CA ASP A 247 -6.38 11.54 -30.50
C ASP A 247 -6.76 10.68 -29.27
N PHE A 248 -7.14 11.33 -28.16
CA PHE A 248 -7.52 10.62 -26.93
C PHE A 248 -8.82 9.83 -27.05
N GLU A 249 -9.76 10.24 -27.91
CA GLU A 249 -10.99 9.48 -28.14
C GLU A 249 -10.65 8.14 -28.80
N LYS A 250 -9.89 8.18 -29.88
CA LYS A 250 -9.46 6.96 -30.59
C LYS A 250 -8.48 6.11 -29.76
N LEU A 251 -7.63 6.73 -28.96
CA LEU A 251 -6.73 6.02 -28.03
C LEU A 251 -7.55 5.28 -26.96
N THR A 252 -8.60 5.91 -26.42
CA THR A 252 -9.53 5.30 -25.45
C THR A 252 -10.23 4.09 -26.06
N ASP A 253 -10.83 4.22 -27.24
CA ASP A 253 -11.49 3.09 -27.92
C ASP A 253 -10.54 1.90 -28.10
N ASN A 254 -9.33 2.19 -28.58
CA ASN A 254 -8.34 1.15 -28.83
C ASN A 254 -7.85 0.48 -27.54
N TRP A 255 -7.68 1.24 -26.45
CA TRP A 255 -7.31 0.72 -25.13
C TRP A 255 -8.45 -0.12 -24.52
N HIS A 256 -9.71 0.34 -24.62
CA HIS A 256 -10.87 -0.45 -24.18
C HIS A 256 -10.96 -1.77 -24.96
N ASP A 257 -10.77 -1.76 -26.27
CA ASP A 257 -10.77 -2.97 -27.10
C ASP A 257 -9.61 -3.92 -26.72
N PHE A 258 -8.45 -3.38 -26.35
CA PHE A 258 -7.32 -4.17 -25.84
C PHE A 258 -7.68 -4.87 -24.54
N LEU A 259 -8.22 -4.15 -23.54
CA LEU A 259 -8.61 -4.73 -22.25
C LEU A 259 -9.77 -5.75 -22.37
N LYS A 260 -10.75 -5.49 -23.26
CA LYS A 260 -11.82 -6.45 -23.52
C LYS A 260 -11.29 -7.77 -24.09
N ARG A 261 -10.33 -7.71 -25.00
CA ARG A 261 -9.72 -8.93 -25.57
C ARG A 261 -8.91 -9.70 -24.55
N GLU A 262 -8.30 -9.00 -23.61
CA GLU A 262 -7.52 -9.60 -22.54
C GLU A 262 -8.44 -10.32 -21.53
N TYR A 263 -9.47 -9.66 -21.04
CA TYR A 263 -10.22 -10.12 -19.86
C TYR A 263 -11.53 -10.87 -20.15
N TRP A 264 -12.19 -10.63 -21.28
CA TRP A 264 -13.47 -11.32 -21.57
C TRP A 264 -13.37 -12.85 -21.65
N PRO A 265 -12.26 -13.47 -22.07
CA PRO A 265 -12.11 -14.92 -22.00
C PRO A 265 -12.23 -15.49 -20.59
N ASP A 266 -11.90 -14.72 -19.55
CA ASP A 266 -11.99 -15.14 -18.15
C ASP A 266 -13.42 -15.40 -17.69
N LEU A 267 -14.44 -14.75 -18.28
CA LEU A 267 -15.86 -14.99 -17.99
C LEU A 267 -16.28 -16.45 -18.18
N ILE A 268 -15.58 -17.21 -19.02
CA ILE A 268 -15.92 -18.61 -19.31
C ILE A 268 -15.23 -19.56 -18.33
N ASN A 269 -14.06 -19.19 -17.81
CA ASN A 269 -13.17 -20.11 -17.11
C ASN A 269 -13.11 -19.85 -15.60
N ARG A 270 -13.73 -18.79 -15.11
CA ARG A 270 -13.64 -18.36 -13.71
C ARG A 270 -15.01 -18.19 -13.08
N GLU A 271 -15.05 -18.23 -11.76
CA GLU A 271 -16.27 -18.18 -10.95
C GLU A 271 -16.58 -16.74 -10.53
N ASN A 272 -17.86 -16.37 -10.59
CA ASN A 272 -18.33 -15.13 -10.02
C ASN A 272 -18.59 -15.31 -8.51
N PHE A 273 -18.23 -14.33 -7.69
CA PHE A 273 -18.51 -14.33 -6.25
C PHE A 273 -19.99 -14.56 -5.92
N ASP A 274 -20.89 -13.98 -6.70
CA ASP A 274 -22.35 -14.09 -6.50
C ASP A 274 -22.86 -15.54 -6.62
N ASP A 275 -22.09 -16.45 -7.26
CA ASP A 275 -22.50 -17.84 -7.46
C ASP A 275 -22.28 -18.71 -6.20
N PHE A 276 -21.37 -18.30 -5.28
CA PHE A 276 -21.00 -19.14 -4.13
C PHE A 276 -20.83 -18.38 -2.81
N SER A 277 -20.90 -17.04 -2.81
CA SER A 277 -20.70 -16.22 -1.62
C SER A 277 -21.86 -15.26 -1.34
N THR A 278 -21.90 -14.76 -0.10
CA THR A 278 -22.85 -13.72 0.31
C THR A 278 -22.12 -12.40 0.49
N LYS A 279 -22.55 -11.38 -0.25
CA LYS A 279 -22.01 -10.02 -0.15
C LYS A 279 -22.47 -9.37 1.15
N ILE A 280 -21.55 -9.01 2.01
CA ILE A 280 -21.82 -8.38 3.32
C ILE A 280 -21.81 -6.85 3.23
N THR A 281 -20.92 -6.28 2.44
CA THR A 281 -20.80 -4.84 2.26
C THR A 281 -20.92 -4.47 0.78
N ASP A 282 -21.59 -3.35 0.49
CA ASP A 282 -21.69 -2.81 -0.85
C ASP A 282 -21.31 -1.33 -0.85
N ARG A 283 -20.12 -1.04 -1.41
CA ARG A 283 -19.61 0.34 -1.51
C ARG A 283 -20.47 1.25 -2.37
N THR A 284 -21.27 0.69 -3.29
CA THR A 284 -22.17 1.51 -4.13
C THR A 284 -23.39 1.99 -3.36
N GLU A 285 -23.85 1.22 -2.37
CA GLU A 285 -24.94 1.59 -1.47
C GLU A 285 -24.44 2.54 -0.37
N THR A 286 -23.28 2.22 0.22
CA THR A 286 -22.69 2.98 1.34
C THR A 286 -21.87 4.18 0.91
N ARG A 287 -21.52 4.28 -0.39
CA ARG A 287 -20.77 5.38 -1.02
C ARG A 287 -19.40 5.62 -0.38
N ASN A 288 -18.75 4.53 0.04
CA ASN A 288 -17.40 4.54 0.59
C ASN A 288 -16.40 3.86 -0.35
N PHE A 289 -15.10 3.92 -0.04
CA PHE A 289 -14.06 3.29 -0.83
C PHE A 289 -13.61 1.94 -0.24
N TYR A 290 -13.49 1.86 1.08
CA TYR A 290 -12.83 0.78 1.77
C TYR A 290 -13.75 0.07 2.76
N ASN A 291 -13.81 -1.25 2.69
CA ASN A 291 -14.29 -2.17 3.72
C ASN A 291 -13.25 -3.30 3.73
N VAL A 292 -12.34 -3.28 4.71
CA VAL A 292 -11.10 -4.07 4.70
C VAL A 292 -10.82 -4.70 6.06
N SER A 293 -9.84 -5.60 6.13
CA SER A 293 -9.42 -6.30 7.34
C SER A 293 -10.58 -7.02 8.05
N PRO A 294 -11.34 -7.88 7.36
CA PRO A 294 -12.41 -8.64 8.00
C PRO A 294 -11.82 -9.61 9.03
N SER A 295 -12.49 -9.74 10.18
CA SER A 295 -12.12 -10.73 11.20
C SER A 295 -13.36 -11.26 11.92
N PHE A 296 -13.51 -12.59 11.95
CA PHE A 296 -14.60 -13.27 12.63
C PHE A 296 -14.40 -13.32 14.14
N SER A 297 -15.50 -13.13 14.89
CA SER A 297 -15.51 -13.51 16.30
C SER A 297 -15.34 -15.02 16.45
N PRO A 298 -14.75 -15.52 17.57
CA PRO A 298 -14.51 -16.96 17.75
C PRO A 298 -15.74 -17.86 17.65
N ASP A 299 -16.93 -17.31 17.85
CA ASP A 299 -18.21 -18.00 17.69
C ASP A 299 -18.83 -17.85 16.29
N GLY A 300 -18.16 -17.15 15.38
CA GLY A 300 -18.62 -16.89 14.02
C GLY A 300 -19.84 -15.97 13.89
N SER A 301 -20.31 -15.37 14.98
CA SER A 301 -21.57 -14.59 14.99
C SER A 301 -21.39 -13.14 14.54
N THR A 302 -20.17 -12.61 14.63
CA THR A 302 -19.86 -11.20 14.37
C THR A 302 -18.62 -11.10 13.50
N ILE A 303 -18.63 -10.16 12.54
CA ILE A 303 -17.43 -9.78 11.77
C ILE A 303 -17.03 -8.36 12.19
N ALA A 304 -15.77 -8.17 12.54
CA ALA A 304 -15.16 -6.87 12.69
C ALA A 304 -14.44 -6.49 11.39
N TYR A 305 -14.50 -5.23 10.98
CA TYR A 305 -13.79 -4.74 9.80
C TYR A 305 -13.57 -3.24 9.87
N PHE A 306 -12.60 -2.74 9.13
CA PHE A 306 -12.40 -1.30 8.94
C PHE A 306 -13.22 -0.78 7.77
N SER A 307 -13.80 0.42 7.93
CA SER A 307 -14.61 1.07 6.89
C SER A 307 -14.50 2.58 6.95
N ASP A 308 -14.40 3.21 5.78
CA ASP A 308 -14.40 4.67 5.63
C ASP A 308 -15.79 5.27 5.36
N GLN A 309 -16.85 4.53 5.63
CA GLN A 309 -18.26 4.93 5.39
C GLN A 309 -18.66 6.25 6.08
N SER A 310 -18.04 6.60 7.19
CA SER A 310 -18.32 7.87 7.89
C SER A 310 -17.50 9.06 7.37
N GLY A 311 -16.63 8.84 6.39
CA GLY A 311 -15.60 9.79 5.94
C GLY A 311 -14.29 9.69 6.74
N TYR A 312 -14.23 8.78 7.71
CA TYR A 312 -13.05 8.44 8.50
C TYR A 312 -12.94 6.91 8.56
N MET A 313 -11.74 6.38 8.77
CA MET A 313 -11.58 4.93 8.94
C MET A 313 -12.06 4.52 10.33
N ASP A 314 -13.15 3.78 10.39
CA ASP A 314 -13.81 3.33 11.62
C ASP A 314 -13.68 1.80 11.78
N LEU A 315 -13.69 1.30 13.03
CA LEU A 315 -13.87 -0.13 13.32
C LEU A 315 -15.36 -0.43 13.49
N ILE A 316 -15.88 -1.28 12.60
CA ILE A 316 -17.29 -1.64 12.50
C ILE A 316 -17.50 -3.09 12.94
N LEU A 317 -18.61 -3.37 13.59
CA LEU A 317 -19.10 -4.71 13.89
C LEU A 317 -20.34 -5.01 13.05
N TYR A 318 -20.36 -6.17 12.40
CA TYR A 318 -21.46 -6.69 11.61
C TYR A 318 -21.97 -8.00 12.22
N ASP A 319 -23.27 -8.13 12.39
CA ASP A 319 -23.92 -9.33 12.89
C ASP A 319 -24.28 -10.25 11.72
N VAL A 320 -23.63 -11.42 11.69
CA VAL A 320 -23.75 -12.38 10.58
C VAL A 320 -25.16 -12.94 10.48
N ARG A 321 -25.84 -13.19 11.61
CA ARG A 321 -27.17 -13.80 11.63
C ARG A 321 -28.27 -12.85 11.18
N SER A 322 -28.21 -11.59 11.61
CA SER A 322 -29.20 -10.58 11.22
C SER A 322 -28.86 -9.87 9.91
N GLU A 323 -27.68 -10.13 9.35
CA GLU A 323 -27.15 -9.52 8.13
C GLU A 323 -27.16 -7.97 8.20
N LYS A 324 -26.75 -7.43 9.35
CA LYS A 324 -26.77 -5.98 9.59
C LYS A 324 -25.54 -5.49 10.33
N GLN A 325 -25.15 -4.26 10.02
CA GLN A 325 -24.21 -3.52 10.87
C GLN A 325 -24.78 -3.43 12.28
N LYS A 326 -24.03 -3.96 13.25
CA LYS A 326 -24.41 -4.02 14.66
C LYS A 326 -24.00 -2.74 15.39
N LYS A 327 -22.76 -2.27 15.18
CA LYS A 327 -22.20 -1.19 15.96
C LYS A 327 -20.95 -0.63 15.27
N ARG A 328 -20.74 0.70 15.36
CA ARG A 328 -19.43 1.29 15.19
C ARG A 328 -18.72 1.24 16.54
N LEU A 329 -17.66 0.44 16.64
CA LEU A 329 -16.96 0.22 17.91
C LEU A 329 -15.95 1.32 18.19
N ILE A 330 -15.15 1.70 17.20
CA ILE A 330 -14.17 2.79 17.27
C ILE A 330 -14.42 3.77 16.13
N ARG A 331 -14.24 5.05 16.42
CA ARG A 331 -14.22 6.13 15.44
C ARG A 331 -12.79 6.62 15.27
N GLY A 332 -12.23 6.38 14.10
CA GLY A 332 -10.87 6.81 13.76
C GLY A 332 -10.76 8.30 13.46
N ASN A 333 -9.55 8.81 13.41
CA ASN A 333 -9.19 10.19 13.06
C ASN A 333 -9.88 11.28 13.91
N THR A 334 -10.33 10.95 15.12
CA THR A 334 -11.11 11.87 15.96
C THR A 334 -10.51 12.15 17.33
N THR A 335 -9.54 11.37 17.76
CA THR A 335 -8.85 11.54 19.05
C THR A 335 -7.34 11.29 18.86
N PRO A 336 -6.49 11.79 19.78
CA PRO A 336 -5.05 11.52 19.71
C PRO A 336 -4.68 10.02 19.78
N ASP A 337 -5.52 9.17 20.36
CA ASP A 337 -5.25 7.73 20.43
C ASP A 337 -5.62 7.00 19.13
N PHE A 338 -6.38 7.65 18.24
CA PHE A 338 -6.83 7.14 16.96
C PHE A 338 -6.58 8.19 15.87
N GLU A 339 -5.35 8.69 15.79
CA GLU A 339 -4.98 9.62 14.71
C GLU A 339 -5.09 8.95 13.35
N GLU A 340 -4.65 7.69 13.27
CA GLU A 340 -4.76 6.87 12.07
C GLU A 340 -4.83 5.38 12.46
N LEU A 341 -5.87 4.67 12.03
CA LEU A 341 -5.94 3.22 12.16
C LEU A 341 -5.08 2.58 11.08
N LYS A 342 -4.29 1.55 11.42
CA LYS A 342 -3.47 0.82 10.45
C LYS A 342 -4.34 -0.15 9.67
N TRP A 343 -4.89 0.29 8.56
CA TRP A 343 -5.92 -0.41 7.78
C TRP A 343 -5.42 -1.01 6.46
N LEU A 344 -4.27 -0.58 5.96
CA LEU A 344 -3.69 -1.09 4.71
C LEU A 344 -3.26 -2.55 4.82
N GLN A 345 -2.85 -2.97 6.02
CA GLN A 345 -2.54 -4.36 6.30
C GLN A 345 -3.63 -4.96 7.21
N PRO A 346 -4.08 -6.22 6.98
CA PRO A 346 -5.06 -6.88 7.84
C PRO A 346 -4.52 -6.94 9.28
N GLY A 347 -5.26 -6.38 10.23
CA GLY A 347 -4.70 -6.19 11.55
C GLY A 347 -5.69 -6.35 12.71
N ILE A 348 -6.93 -6.74 12.44
CA ILE A 348 -7.94 -6.95 13.47
C ILE A 348 -7.87 -8.38 13.96
N SER A 349 -7.79 -8.59 15.29
CA SER A 349 -7.82 -9.91 15.89
C SER A 349 -8.68 -9.94 17.15
N TRP A 350 -9.48 -11.01 17.31
CA TRP A 350 -10.34 -11.23 18.47
C TRP A 350 -9.61 -12.02 19.55
N SER A 351 -9.88 -11.67 20.82
CA SER A 351 -9.51 -12.53 21.96
C SER A 351 -10.27 -13.85 21.88
N PRO A 352 -9.69 -14.97 22.40
CA PRO A 352 -10.33 -16.29 22.32
C PRO A 352 -11.71 -16.37 22.97
N ASP A 353 -12.00 -15.52 23.96
CA ASP A 353 -13.29 -15.43 24.63
C ASP A 353 -14.29 -14.48 23.95
N GLY A 354 -13.88 -13.86 22.83
CA GLY A 354 -14.72 -12.94 22.04
C GLY A 354 -15.05 -11.60 22.70
N LYS A 355 -14.39 -11.26 23.83
CA LYS A 355 -14.71 -10.04 24.57
C LYS A 355 -13.88 -8.84 24.15
N PHE A 356 -12.73 -9.06 23.55
CA PHE A 356 -11.81 -8.00 23.14
C PHE A 356 -11.42 -8.15 21.68
N ILE A 357 -11.07 -7.02 21.08
CA ILE A 357 -10.46 -6.93 19.75
C ILE A 357 -9.17 -6.15 19.90
N SER A 358 -8.08 -6.64 19.28
CA SER A 358 -6.83 -5.92 19.12
C SER A 358 -6.64 -5.42 17.69
N PHE A 359 -5.97 -4.28 17.55
CA PHE A 359 -5.54 -3.71 16.28
C PHE A 359 -4.46 -2.66 16.53
N ALA A 360 -3.72 -2.28 15.49
CA ALA A 360 -2.72 -1.23 15.55
C ALA A 360 -3.29 0.14 15.19
N SER A 361 -2.80 1.19 15.85
CA SER A 361 -3.20 2.58 15.60
C SER A 361 -2.04 3.52 15.83
N LYS A 362 -1.91 4.55 15.00
CA LYS A 362 -1.08 5.70 15.32
C LYS A 362 -1.72 6.50 16.45
N SER A 363 -0.95 6.74 17.50
CA SER A 363 -1.40 7.38 18.74
C SER A 363 -0.42 8.49 19.16
N GLY A 364 -0.40 9.60 18.43
CA GLY A 364 0.56 10.70 18.61
C GLY A 364 1.90 10.40 17.95
N GLU A 365 2.99 10.46 18.69
CA GLU A 365 4.35 10.22 18.20
C GLU A 365 4.60 8.77 17.76
N GLN A 366 3.97 7.80 18.42
CA GLN A 366 4.23 6.38 18.26
C GLN A 366 2.98 5.60 17.85
N ASP A 367 3.21 4.43 17.27
CA ASP A 367 2.17 3.43 17.09
C ASP A 367 1.88 2.70 18.40
N SER A 368 0.67 2.20 18.51
CA SER A 368 0.21 1.48 19.70
C SER A 368 -0.66 0.29 19.30
N ILE A 369 -0.62 -0.76 20.11
CA ILE A 369 -1.63 -1.80 20.06
C ILE A 369 -2.80 -1.36 20.92
N ILE A 370 -3.98 -1.33 20.33
CA ILE A 370 -5.24 -1.04 21.03
C ILE A 370 -5.96 -2.35 21.34
N ILE A 371 -6.42 -2.48 22.56
CA ILE A 371 -7.26 -3.59 23.01
C ILE A 371 -8.60 -3.03 23.44
N VAL A 372 -9.65 -3.24 22.64
CA VAL A 372 -10.98 -2.69 22.90
C VAL A 372 -11.95 -3.77 23.37
N ASN A 373 -12.67 -3.49 24.45
CA ASN A 373 -13.77 -4.34 24.91
C ASN A 373 -15.00 -4.15 24.02
N VAL A 374 -15.46 -5.23 23.41
CA VAL A 374 -16.50 -5.26 22.37
C VAL A 374 -17.85 -4.75 22.90
N GLU A 375 -18.22 -5.08 24.14
CA GLU A 375 -19.49 -4.71 24.74
C GLU A 375 -19.50 -3.23 25.16
N SER A 376 -18.54 -2.82 25.97
CA SER A 376 -18.48 -1.49 26.59
C SER A 376 -17.88 -0.42 25.68
N GLY A 377 -17.04 -0.80 24.69
CA GLY A 377 -16.24 0.12 23.87
C GLY A 377 -15.09 0.78 24.62
N LYS A 378 -14.81 0.39 25.88
CA LYS A 378 -13.62 0.83 26.61
C LYS A 378 -12.40 0.15 26.04
N TYR A 379 -11.30 0.88 25.96
CA TYR A 379 -10.06 0.34 25.40
C TYR A 379 -8.87 0.60 26.32
N GLU A 380 -7.85 -0.22 26.13
CA GLU A 380 -6.52 -0.06 26.66
C GLU A 380 -5.57 0.22 25.50
N LYS A 381 -4.60 1.12 25.73
CA LYS A 381 -3.56 1.47 24.76
C LYS A 381 -2.22 1.00 25.28
N ILE A 382 -1.52 0.22 24.49
CA ILE A 382 -0.17 -0.27 24.77
C ILE A 382 0.76 0.39 23.75
N SER A 383 1.53 1.38 24.19
CA SER A 383 2.55 2.02 23.35
C SER A 383 3.73 1.08 23.16
N ILE A 384 4.19 0.97 21.94
CA ILE A 384 5.28 0.08 21.53
C ILE A 384 6.45 0.94 21.06
N ASP A 385 7.64 0.70 21.61
CA ASP A 385 8.87 1.40 21.23
C ASP A 385 9.47 0.80 19.95
N LEU A 386 8.75 0.97 18.85
CA LEU A 386 9.13 0.59 17.49
C LEU A 386 8.73 1.71 16.53
N ASP A 387 9.36 1.74 15.36
CA ASP A 387 9.11 2.74 14.30
C ASP A 387 7.75 2.54 13.63
N GLY A 388 7.22 1.30 13.62
CA GLY A 388 5.89 0.96 13.15
C GLY A 388 5.33 -0.28 13.81
N VAL A 389 4.01 -0.32 13.99
CA VAL A 389 3.26 -1.49 14.46
C VAL A 389 2.06 -1.69 13.56
N PHE A 390 1.86 -2.93 13.11
CA PHE A 390 0.83 -3.23 12.13
C PHE A 390 -0.04 -4.42 12.58
N THR A 391 -0.18 -5.42 11.77
CA THR A 391 -1.03 -6.60 11.95
C THR A 391 -0.93 -7.20 13.36
N THR A 392 -2.06 -7.43 14.03
CA THR A 392 -2.11 -8.14 15.31
C THR A 392 -2.75 -9.52 15.16
N SER A 393 -2.32 -10.48 15.96
CA SER A 393 -2.89 -11.83 16.03
C SER A 393 -2.91 -12.32 17.47
N TRP A 394 -4.08 -12.53 18.03
CA TRP A 394 -4.27 -12.95 19.41
C TRP A 394 -3.92 -14.44 19.59
N HIS A 395 -3.17 -14.77 20.64
CA HIS A 395 -2.87 -16.16 20.95
C HIS A 395 -4.15 -16.93 21.33
N PRO A 396 -4.36 -18.17 20.85
CA PRO A 396 -5.63 -18.89 21.01
C PRO A 396 -5.99 -19.24 22.46
N ARG A 397 -5.06 -19.17 23.42
CA ARG A 397 -5.28 -19.60 24.81
C ARG A 397 -4.64 -18.71 25.87
N GLU A 398 -3.62 -17.94 25.52
CA GLU A 398 -2.84 -17.13 26.45
C GLU A 398 -3.10 -15.64 26.22
N MET A 399 -2.76 -14.83 27.22
CA MET A 399 -2.83 -13.38 27.14
C MET A 399 -1.60 -12.83 26.42
N LYS A 400 -1.47 -13.21 25.13
CA LYS A 400 -0.38 -12.80 24.24
C LYS A 400 -0.91 -12.36 22.90
N ILE A 401 -0.23 -11.41 22.28
CA ILE A 401 -0.52 -10.97 20.92
C ILE A 401 0.78 -11.07 20.12
N ALA A 402 0.73 -11.76 18.97
CA ALA A 402 1.74 -11.64 17.96
C ALA A 402 1.42 -10.43 17.07
N PHE A 403 2.43 -9.70 16.62
CA PHE A 403 2.23 -8.56 15.75
C PHE A 403 3.42 -8.36 14.80
N MET A 404 3.20 -7.69 13.70
CA MET A 404 4.26 -7.20 12.83
C MET A 404 4.76 -5.89 13.41
N GLY A 405 6.06 -5.79 13.66
CA GLY A 405 6.76 -4.59 14.12
C GLY A 405 7.88 -4.23 13.17
N HIS A 406 8.07 -2.94 12.96
CA HIS A 406 9.15 -2.40 12.16
C HIS A 406 10.09 -1.59 13.05
N LYS A 407 11.39 -1.79 12.91
CA LYS A 407 12.41 -1.01 13.59
C LYS A 407 13.64 -0.84 12.69
N ASP A 408 14.10 0.41 12.56
CA ASP A 408 15.25 0.77 11.73
C ASP A 408 15.09 0.29 10.27
N ASP A 409 15.79 -0.75 9.88
CA ASP A 409 15.85 -1.30 8.52
C ASP A 409 15.23 -2.70 8.36
N SER A 410 14.48 -3.18 9.37
CA SER A 410 13.84 -4.50 9.34
C SER A 410 12.38 -4.47 9.79
N SER A 411 11.59 -5.43 9.31
CA SER A 411 10.26 -5.72 9.86
C SER A 411 10.17 -7.17 10.28
N ASP A 412 9.81 -7.39 11.53
CA ASP A 412 9.87 -8.67 12.19
C ASP A 412 8.53 -9.05 12.83
N ILE A 413 8.39 -10.34 13.16
CA ILE A 413 7.29 -10.82 14.00
C ILE A 413 7.70 -10.72 15.47
N TYR A 414 6.90 -9.97 16.22
CA TYR A 414 7.03 -9.77 17.65
C TYR A 414 5.90 -10.48 18.40
N ILE A 415 6.14 -10.74 19.67
CA ILE A 415 5.10 -11.13 20.64
C ILE A 415 5.15 -10.17 21.81
N ILE A 416 3.97 -9.74 22.27
CA ILE A 416 3.79 -9.09 23.55
C ILE A 416 3.02 -10.03 24.49
N ASP A 417 3.54 -10.22 25.71
CA ASP A 417 2.82 -10.84 26.82
C ASP A 417 2.04 -9.75 27.57
N LEU A 418 0.72 -9.87 27.63
CA LEU A 418 -0.17 -8.85 28.23
C LEU A 418 -0.21 -8.92 29.77
N VAL A 419 0.48 -9.86 30.40
CA VAL A 419 0.54 -9.99 31.86
C VAL A 419 1.67 -9.14 32.43
N ASP A 420 2.84 -9.20 31.82
CA ASP A 420 4.04 -8.47 32.26
C ASP A 420 4.52 -7.39 31.30
N ASN A 421 3.85 -7.26 30.13
CA ASN A 421 4.20 -6.36 29.03
C ASN A 421 5.60 -6.63 28.43
N GLU A 422 6.11 -7.86 28.53
CA GLU A 422 7.36 -8.25 27.88
C GLU A 422 7.15 -8.37 26.37
N ILE A 423 8.03 -7.72 25.59
CA ILE A 423 8.03 -7.78 24.13
C ILE A 423 9.24 -8.61 23.69
N LYS A 424 9.00 -9.55 22.78
CA LYS A 424 10.04 -10.41 22.23
C LYS A 424 10.00 -10.37 20.70
N ASN A 425 11.15 -10.07 20.07
CA ASN A 425 11.36 -10.26 18.64
C ASN A 425 11.60 -11.74 18.35
N LEU A 426 10.90 -12.34 17.39
CA LEU A 426 10.99 -13.76 17.06
C LEU A 426 11.88 -14.03 15.85
N THR A 427 11.91 -13.16 14.86
CA THR A 427 12.60 -13.38 13.58
C THR A 427 13.95 -12.68 13.55
N ASN A 428 14.03 -11.40 13.82
CA ASN A 428 15.24 -10.61 14.04
C ASN A 428 16.30 -10.78 12.95
N ASP A 429 15.91 -10.51 11.71
CA ASP A 429 16.81 -10.54 10.56
C ASP A 429 16.44 -9.45 9.52
N ILE A 430 17.07 -9.47 8.33
CA ILE A 430 16.91 -8.43 7.30
C ILE A 430 15.67 -8.63 6.41
N PHE A 431 14.98 -9.76 6.55
CA PHE A 431 13.82 -10.03 5.72
C PHE A 431 12.59 -9.30 6.24
N SER A 432 11.61 -9.15 5.36
CA SER A 432 10.35 -8.49 5.70
C SER A 432 9.31 -9.54 6.05
N GLU A 433 8.86 -9.55 7.30
CA GLU A 433 7.80 -10.41 7.76
C GLU A 433 6.49 -9.66 7.95
N SER A 434 5.38 -10.35 7.66
CA SER A 434 4.04 -9.79 7.85
C SER A 434 3.00 -10.85 8.16
N SER A 435 1.80 -10.41 8.51
CA SER A 435 0.59 -11.24 8.63
C SER A 435 0.75 -12.45 9.56
N PRO A 436 1.21 -12.29 10.82
CA PRO A 436 1.33 -13.40 11.75
C PRO A 436 -0.04 -14.03 12.07
N SER A 437 -0.09 -15.36 12.10
CA SER A 437 -1.26 -16.15 12.46
C SER A 437 -0.87 -17.33 13.35
N TRP A 438 -1.48 -17.45 14.52
CA TRP A 438 -1.20 -18.55 15.43
C TRP A 438 -1.75 -19.89 14.93
N ALA A 439 -1.00 -20.96 15.16
CA ALA A 439 -1.58 -22.29 15.13
C ALA A 439 -2.68 -22.40 16.22
N PRO A 440 -3.78 -23.15 15.98
CA PRO A 440 -4.89 -23.25 16.93
C PRO A 440 -4.53 -23.82 18.32
N ASP A 441 -3.41 -24.54 18.41
CA ASP A 441 -2.87 -25.04 19.67
C ASP A 441 -1.87 -24.09 20.37
N GLY A 442 -1.48 -22.99 19.69
CA GLY A 442 -0.52 -22.00 20.17
C GLY A 442 0.96 -22.42 20.05
N SER A 443 1.24 -23.56 19.42
CA SER A 443 2.62 -24.11 19.34
C SER A 443 3.48 -23.44 18.26
N LYS A 444 2.85 -22.74 17.30
CA LYS A 444 3.52 -22.13 16.16
C LYS A 444 2.87 -20.81 15.76
N ILE A 445 3.64 -20.00 15.03
CA ILE A 445 3.13 -18.85 14.28
C ILE A 445 3.46 -19.08 12.80
N TYR A 446 2.46 -18.91 11.94
CA TYR A 446 2.63 -18.81 10.49
C TYR A 446 2.69 -17.35 10.10
N PHE A 447 3.49 -17.01 9.10
CA PHE A 447 3.66 -15.63 8.64
C PHE A 447 4.13 -15.60 7.20
N THR A 448 3.96 -14.46 6.55
CA THR A 448 4.48 -14.16 5.21
C THR A 448 5.89 -13.61 5.35
N SER A 449 6.84 -14.03 4.51
CA SER A 449 8.20 -13.49 4.46
C SER A 449 8.77 -13.49 3.05
N ASP A 450 9.63 -12.53 2.74
CA ASP A 450 10.37 -12.39 1.49
C ASP A 450 11.76 -13.03 1.52
N ARG A 451 12.07 -13.88 2.51
CA ARG A 451 13.40 -14.48 2.70
C ARG A 451 13.81 -15.50 1.63
N GLY A 452 12.90 -16.02 0.82
CA GLY A 452 13.18 -16.88 -0.33
C GLY A 452 14.04 -18.10 -0.02
N ILE A 453 14.74 -18.61 -1.05
CA ILE A 453 15.65 -19.76 -0.94
C ILE A 453 17.04 -19.34 -0.38
N ASN A 454 17.34 -18.05 -0.37
CA ASN A 454 18.67 -17.53 -0.02
C ASN A 454 18.75 -17.25 1.49
N SER A 455 19.17 -18.26 2.25
CA SER A 455 19.42 -18.12 3.69
C SER A 455 20.81 -17.55 4.04
N ASP A 456 21.66 -17.26 3.07
CA ASP A 456 23.02 -16.72 3.28
C ASP A 456 23.01 -15.18 3.17
N VAL A 457 22.89 -14.54 4.29
CA VAL A 457 22.46 -13.15 4.51
C VAL A 457 23.59 -12.13 4.44
N ASP A 458 24.81 -12.50 4.08
CA ASP A 458 25.94 -11.54 4.10
C ASP A 458 25.89 -10.47 3.01
N VAL A 459 24.86 -10.44 2.15
CA VAL A 459 24.82 -9.47 1.04
C VAL A 459 23.40 -8.98 0.75
N MET A 460 22.87 -8.05 1.57
CA MET A 460 21.62 -7.31 1.38
C MET A 460 21.36 -6.84 -0.08
N PHE A 461 22.42 -6.61 -0.84
CA PHE A 461 22.37 -6.08 -2.20
C PHE A 461 22.21 -7.15 -3.31
N ASN A 462 22.21 -8.43 -2.96
CA ASN A 462 22.05 -9.55 -3.89
C ASN A 462 20.79 -10.38 -3.57
N VAL A 463 19.99 -9.96 -2.62
CA VAL A 463 18.71 -10.60 -2.26
C VAL A 463 17.63 -10.04 -3.19
N ASP A 464 16.81 -10.91 -3.75
CA ASP A 464 15.59 -10.54 -4.44
C ASP A 464 14.43 -10.63 -3.44
N PHE A 465 13.97 -9.48 -2.98
CA PHE A 465 12.86 -9.34 -2.03
C PHE A 465 11.49 -9.32 -2.72
N SER A 466 11.41 -9.51 -4.04
CA SER A 466 10.17 -9.31 -4.81
C SER A 466 9.12 -10.41 -4.62
N GLN A 467 9.51 -11.55 -4.03
CA GLN A 467 8.64 -12.72 -3.86
C GLN A 467 8.42 -13.01 -2.39
N THR A 468 7.18 -13.32 -2.03
CA THR A 468 6.77 -13.71 -0.68
C THR A 468 6.29 -15.15 -0.64
N ASP A 469 6.70 -15.89 0.40
CA ASP A 469 6.28 -17.25 0.72
C ASP A 469 5.76 -17.33 2.16
N ILE A 470 5.12 -18.46 2.50
CA ILE A 470 4.64 -18.73 3.86
C ILE A 470 5.70 -19.48 4.66
N TYR A 471 5.96 -18.99 5.84
CA TYR A 471 6.89 -19.56 6.83
C TYR A 471 6.18 -19.88 8.14
N GLN A 472 6.84 -20.67 8.98
CA GLN A 472 6.42 -20.92 10.36
C GLN A 472 7.57 -20.70 11.33
N PHE A 473 7.27 -20.16 12.51
CA PHE A 473 8.12 -20.20 13.69
C PHE A 473 7.59 -21.27 14.65
N ASP A 474 8.43 -22.22 15.06
CA ASP A 474 8.08 -23.31 15.97
C ASP A 474 8.67 -23.05 17.35
N PHE A 475 7.81 -22.88 18.37
CA PHE A 475 8.22 -22.58 19.74
C PHE A 475 8.95 -23.73 20.43
N SER A 476 8.80 -24.98 19.96
CA SER A 476 9.47 -26.15 20.58
C SER A 476 10.98 -26.15 20.37
N ASN A 477 11.46 -25.55 19.29
CA ASN A 477 12.86 -25.51 18.91
C ASN A 477 13.38 -24.12 18.55
N SER A 478 12.49 -23.10 18.54
CA SER A 478 12.77 -21.72 18.15
C SER A 478 13.35 -21.60 16.73
N GLN A 479 12.84 -22.40 15.78
CA GLN A 479 13.30 -22.38 14.40
C GLN A 479 12.23 -21.87 13.44
N ILE A 480 12.70 -21.15 12.43
CA ILE A 480 11.91 -20.74 11.25
C ILE A 480 12.07 -21.81 10.18
N SER A 481 10.97 -22.17 9.53
CA SER A 481 10.99 -23.07 8.38
C SER A 481 9.96 -22.67 7.32
N GLN A 482 10.31 -22.85 6.05
CA GLN A 482 9.47 -22.54 4.92
C GLN A 482 8.36 -23.58 4.75
N ILE A 483 7.13 -23.13 4.48
CA ILE A 483 5.95 -23.97 4.23
C ILE A 483 5.65 -24.04 2.74
N THR A 484 5.70 -22.91 2.05
CA THR A 484 5.48 -22.84 0.61
C THR A 484 6.75 -22.37 -0.09
N SER A 485 6.92 -22.75 -1.36
CA SER A 485 8.07 -22.38 -2.18
C SER A 485 7.65 -22.41 -3.63
N THR A 486 6.98 -21.36 -4.08
CA THR A 486 6.51 -21.23 -5.46
C THR A 486 7.21 -20.05 -6.16
N ALA A 487 6.90 -19.80 -7.42
CA ALA A 487 7.45 -18.66 -8.16
C ALA A 487 6.52 -17.43 -8.13
N VAL A 488 5.56 -17.40 -7.21
CA VAL A 488 4.52 -16.36 -7.09
C VAL A 488 4.35 -15.93 -5.65
N ASN A 489 3.61 -14.86 -5.41
CA ASN A 489 3.39 -14.33 -4.07
C ASN A 489 2.32 -15.10 -3.30
N GLU A 490 2.63 -15.43 -2.06
CA GLU A 490 1.77 -16.13 -1.12
C GLU A 490 1.69 -15.34 0.19
N ASN A 491 0.45 -14.99 0.60
CA ASN A 491 0.23 -14.04 1.68
C ASN A 491 -0.93 -14.47 2.58
N TYR A 492 -1.02 -13.86 3.76
CA TYR A 492 -2.12 -13.98 4.72
C TYR A 492 -2.41 -15.42 5.15
N PRO A 493 -1.43 -16.13 5.74
CA PRO A 493 -1.64 -17.49 6.22
C PRO A 493 -2.60 -17.54 7.41
N ILE A 494 -3.55 -18.48 7.40
CA ILE A 494 -4.47 -18.74 8.51
C ILE A 494 -4.56 -20.22 8.75
N ALA A 495 -4.20 -20.67 9.97
CA ALA A 495 -4.23 -22.08 10.33
C ALA A 495 -5.61 -22.50 10.86
N SER A 496 -6.14 -23.59 10.34
CA SER A 496 -7.40 -24.20 10.77
C SER A 496 -7.17 -25.35 11.75
N THR A 497 -8.19 -25.64 12.58
CA THR A 497 -8.17 -26.73 13.56
C THR A 497 -8.11 -28.14 12.95
N ASP A 498 -8.39 -28.28 11.66
CA ASP A 498 -8.35 -29.55 10.92
C ASP A 498 -6.95 -29.89 10.33
N GLY A 499 -5.92 -29.13 10.68
CA GLY A 499 -4.54 -29.35 10.21
C GLY A 499 -4.26 -28.81 8.82
N ASN A 500 -5.04 -27.85 8.35
CA ASN A 500 -4.82 -27.16 7.11
C ASN A 500 -4.40 -25.70 7.34
N LEU A 501 -3.69 -25.14 6.37
CA LEU A 501 -3.36 -23.73 6.30
C LEU A 501 -4.05 -23.14 5.07
N PHE A 502 -4.75 -22.03 5.23
CA PHE A 502 -5.31 -21.25 4.13
C PHE A 502 -4.46 -20.00 3.91
N TYR A 503 -4.31 -19.59 2.68
CA TYR A 503 -3.53 -18.40 2.30
C TYR A 503 -3.99 -17.87 0.94
N THR A 504 -3.61 -16.68 0.59
CA THR A 504 -3.86 -16.12 -0.73
C THR A 504 -2.63 -16.30 -1.62
N SER A 505 -2.85 -16.63 -2.90
CA SER A 505 -1.79 -16.76 -3.90
C SER A 505 -2.28 -16.32 -5.28
N ASP A 506 -1.41 -15.71 -6.06
CA ASP A 506 -1.66 -15.29 -7.44
C ASP A 506 -1.16 -16.29 -8.49
N HIS A 507 -0.99 -17.56 -8.10
CA HIS A 507 -0.46 -18.65 -8.93
C HIS A 507 -1.14 -18.82 -10.30
N ASN A 508 -2.42 -18.48 -10.40
CA ASN A 508 -3.19 -18.55 -11.65
C ASN A 508 -3.42 -17.15 -12.30
N GLY A 509 -2.60 -16.17 -11.96
CA GLY A 509 -2.65 -14.79 -12.47
C GLY A 509 -3.70 -13.90 -11.80
N ILE A 510 -4.46 -14.43 -10.84
CA ILE A 510 -5.40 -13.71 -9.99
C ILE A 510 -5.24 -14.23 -8.58
N THR A 511 -5.27 -13.33 -7.60
CA THR A 511 -5.19 -13.74 -6.20
C THR A 511 -6.41 -14.56 -5.79
N ASN A 512 -6.17 -15.80 -5.40
CA ASN A 512 -7.18 -16.78 -4.98
C ASN A 512 -6.83 -17.37 -3.62
N ILE A 513 -7.79 -18.05 -2.99
CA ILE A 513 -7.55 -18.81 -1.75
C ILE A 513 -6.99 -20.17 -2.10
N PHE A 514 -5.87 -20.50 -1.48
CA PHE A 514 -5.23 -21.80 -1.52
C PHE A 514 -5.35 -22.50 -0.17
N LYS A 515 -5.40 -23.81 -0.21
CA LYS A 515 -5.37 -24.69 0.96
C LYS A 515 -4.11 -25.53 0.90
N HIS A 516 -3.32 -25.49 1.97
CA HIS A 516 -2.13 -26.32 2.19
C HIS A 516 -2.41 -27.34 3.30
N ASN A 517 -2.18 -28.61 3.03
CA ASN A 517 -2.31 -29.65 4.02
C ASN A 517 -0.97 -29.85 4.73
N LEU A 518 -0.90 -29.49 6.01
CA LEU A 518 0.32 -29.53 6.81
C LEU A 518 0.87 -30.94 7.05
N SER A 519 0.08 -32.01 6.79
CA SER A 519 0.50 -33.41 7.01
C SER A 519 1.17 -34.04 5.80
N ASN A 520 0.76 -33.70 4.58
CA ASN A 520 1.28 -34.27 3.33
C ASN A 520 2.00 -33.23 2.46
N ASN A 521 2.04 -31.97 2.88
CA ASN A 521 2.71 -30.87 2.20
C ASN A 521 2.18 -30.60 0.76
N GLU A 522 0.87 -30.76 0.56
CA GLU A 522 0.22 -30.49 -0.72
C GLU A 522 -0.61 -29.21 -0.66
N SER A 523 -0.46 -28.37 -1.71
CA SER A 523 -1.22 -27.14 -1.89
C SER A 523 -2.13 -27.24 -3.11
N PHE A 524 -3.35 -26.70 -3.01
CA PHE A 524 -4.28 -26.60 -4.14
C PHE A 524 -5.22 -25.39 -3.97
N PRO A 525 -5.65 -24.77 -5.08
CA PRO A 525 -6.62 -23.68 -5.02
C PRO A 525 -7.99 -24.20 -4.61
N ILE A 526 -8.69 -23.46 -3.75
CA ILE A 526 -10.07 -23.74 -3.37
C ILE A 526 -11.06 -22.74 -3.97
N THR A 527 -10.56 -21.66 -4.58
CA THR A 527 -11.34 -20.71 -5.36
C THR A 527 -10.71 -20.48 -6.72
N ASN A 528 -11.52 -20.06 -7.68
CA ASN A 528 -11.06 -19.65 -9.01
C ASN A 528 -11.84 -18.41 -9.44
N VAL A 529 -11.72 -17.33 -8.64
CA VAL A 529 -12.54 -16.13 -8.82
C VAL A 529 -12.11 -15.29 -10.01
N ILE A 530 -13.05 -14.50 -10.50
CA ILE A 530 -12.84 -13.68 -11.70
C ILE A 530 -12.09 -12.37 -11.43
N THR A 531 -12.18 -11.81 -10.20
CA THR A 531 -11.60 -10.50 -9.89
C THR A 531 -10.46 -10.54 -8.87
N GLY A 532 -10.53 -11.42 -7.88
CA GLY A 532 -9.46 -11.67 -6.90
C GLY A 532 -9.88 -11.47 -5.45
N ILE A 533 -9.09 -12.07 -4.55
CA ILE A 533 -9.26 -12.05 -3.10
C ILE A 533 -7.98 -11.51 -2.47
N GLN A 534 -8.07 -10.43 -1.70
CA GLN A 534 -6.89 -9.81 -1.09
C GLN A 534 -6.66 -10.19 0.36
N GLN A 535 -7.74 -10.33 1.13
CA GLN A 535 -7.69 -10.59 2.58
C GLN A 535 -8.67 -11.68 2.94
N ILE A 536 -8.26 -12.57 3.84
CA ILE A 536 -9.08 -13.71 4.30
C ILE A 536 -9.10 -13.78 5.82
N ASP A 537 -10.15 -14.38 6.37
CA ASP A 537 -10.28 -14.85 7.75
C ASP A 537 -11.22 -16.07 7.81
N ILE A 538 -11.11 -16.92 8.88
CA ILE A 538 -11.87 -18.17 9.02
C ILE A 538 -12.49 -18.34 10.41
#